data_3654e1dac5e9e12eca2f993ef6860a5b
#
_entry.id   3654e1dac5e9e12eca2f993ef6860a5b
#
_cell.length_a   1.000
_cell.length_b   1.000
_cell.length_c   1.000
_cell.angle_alpha   90.00
_cell.angle_beta   90.00
_cell.angle_gamma   90.00
#
_symmetry.space_group_name_H-M   'P 1'
#
loop_
_entity.id
_entity.type
_entity.pdbx_description
1 polymer ?
#
loop_
_entity_poly.entity_id
_entity_poly.type
_entity_poly.pdbx_seq_one_letter_code
_entity_poly.pdbx_strand_id
1 'polypeptide(L)'
;MSGYAKSKDTPEARAKESDITGNIIIYTLLGLCILLSLFIIIGSFVIAKPLEASLTSVAVTSLRYNGKSSSSSPYFNATLAMEIRIENPNFGFFEFSSSTGDILYNGRVVGEMKINGHRVDAYSAIRTEVGTQVSYREDHAPSVWFKNDIKRGLIILRVGVKLRGEVHLEVLNKRSVNLKCLMYLNLIDEAVPRLWCK
;
A
#
# COMPACT_ATOMS: atom_id res chain seq x y z
N MET A 1 56.81 48.75 49.31
CA MET A 1 57.38 48.46 47.98
C MET A 1 56.54 47.35 47.38
N SER A 2 55.59 47.73 46.54
CA SER A 2 54.67 46.78 45.91
C SER A 2 55.14 46.52 44.50
N GLY A 3 55.58 45.29 44.24
CA GLY A 3 56.00 44.83 42.91
C GLY A 3 54.83 44.34 42.12
N TYR A 4 54.40 45.12 41.15
CA TYR A 4 53.43 44.75 40.15
C TYR A 4 54.09 43.84 39.12
N ALA A 5 53.79 42.53 39.15
CA ALA A 5 54.18 41.58 38.11
C ALA A 5 53.33 41.83 36.84
N LYS A 6 53.88 42.52 35.87
CA LYS A 6 53.30 42.74 34.55
C LYS A 6 53.35 41.40 33.76
N SER A 7 52.21 40.77 33.66
CA SER A 7 52.03 39.58 32.79
C SER A 7 52.44 39.96 31.33
N LYS A 8 53.48 39.31 30.81
CA LYS A 8 53.91 39.42 29.39
C LYS A 8 52.89 38.70 28.50
N ASP A 9 51.86 39.38 28.09
CA ASP A 9 51.04 38.95 26.92
C ASP A 9 51.85 39.17 25.67
N THR A 10 52.60 38.16 25.24
CA THR A 10 53.29 38.20 23.97
C THR A 10 52.31 37.96 22.80
N PRO A 11 52.45 38.69 21.70
CA PRO A 11 51.55 38.52 20.55
C PRO A 11 51.51 37.10 19.98
N GLU A 12 52.61 36.34 20.14
CA GLU A 12 52.67 34.91 19.77
C GLU A 12 51.74 34.03 20.60
N ALA A 13 51.56 34.30 21.90
CA ALA A 13 50.67 33.54 22.77
C ALA A 13 49.22 33.75 22.37
N ARG A 14 48.82 34.99 21.99
CA ARG A 14 47.47 35.28 21.49
C ARG A 14 47.19 34.65 20.13
N ALA A 15 48.16 34.61 19.21
CA ALA A 15 48.01 33.96 17.91
C ALA A 15 47.79 32.45 18.08
N LYS A 16 48.55 31.80 18.93
CA LYS A 16 48.46 30.36 19.22
C LYS A 16 47.14 29.98 19.94
N GLU A 17 46.63 30.85 20.81
CA GLU A 17 45.37 30.66 21.50
C GLU A 17 44.17 30.86 20.54
N SER A 18 44.27 31.79 19.57
CA SER A 18 43.27 31.97 18.55
C SER A 18 43.20 30.78 17.57
N ASP A 19 44.33 30.21 17.19
CA ASP A 19 44.41 29.02 16.31
C ASP A 19 43.83 27.76 17.02
N ILE A 20 44.12 27.58 18.30
CA ILE A 20 43.55 26.47 19.08
C ILE A 20 42.03 26.62 19.20
N THR A 21 41.54 27.83 19.51
CA THR A 21 40.12 28.11 19.62
C THR A 21 39.41 27.94 18.29
N GLY A 22 40.02 28.38 17.18
CA GLY A 22 39.49 28.17 15.82
C GLY A 22 39.37 26.69 15.45
N ASN A 23 40.41 25.92 15.74
CA ASN A 23 40.38 24.46 15.49
C ASN A 23 39.32 23.73 16.35
N ILE A 24 39.14 24.10 17.63
CA ILE A 24 38.09 23.55 18.49
C ILE A 24 36.70 23.82 17.90
N ILE A 25 36.44 25.04 17.44
CA ILE A 25 35.16 25.42 16.81
C ILE A 25 34.92 24.58 15.54
N ILE A 26 35.93 24.42 14.68
CA ILE A 26 35.81 23.63 13.45
C ILE A 26 35.50 22.16 13.77
N TYR A 27 36.21 21.54 14.71
CA TYR A 27 35.95 20.14 15.10
C TYR A 27 34.61 19.95 15.78
N THR A 28 34.13 20.90 16.59
CA THR A 28 32.79 20.82 17.20
C THR A 28 31.68 20.96 16.16
N LEU A 29 31.83 21.86 15.18
CA LEU A 29 30.87 21.98 14.08
C LEU A 29 30.86 20.73 13.21
N LEU A 30 32.04 20.18 12.89
CA LEU A 30 32.15 18.93 12.12
C LEU A 30 31.48 17.77 12.85
N GLY A 31 31.74 17.63 14.16
CA GLY A 31 31.10 16.61 15.00
C GLY A 31 29.57 16.75 15.03
N LEU A 32 29.07 17.97 15.14
CA LEU A 32 27.63 18.26 15.12
C LEU A 32 27.01 17.90 13.75
N CYS A 33 27.68 18.23 12.64
CA CYS A 33 27.22 17.86 11.29
C CYS A 33 27.15 16.33 11.11
N ILE A 34 28.15 15.61 11.61
CA ILE A 34 28.15 14.13 11.56
C ILE A 34 26.99 13.56 12.38
N LEU A 35 26.76 14.04 13.60
CA LEU A 35 25.67 13.61 14.45
C LEU A 35 24.31 13.89 13.81
N LEU A 36 24.11 15.06 13.23
CA LEU A 36 22.86 15.40 12.53
C LEU A 36 22.64 14.51 11.30
N SER A 37 23.71 14.23 10.55
CA SER A 37 23.65 13.33 9.39
C SER A 37 23.25 11.92 9.79
N LEU A 38 23.86 11.40 10.85
CA LEU A 38 23.52 10.09 11.42
C LEU A 38 22.05 10.06 11.91
N PHE A 39 21.60 11.12 12.57
CA PHE A 39 20.22 11.21 13.06
C PHE A 39 19.21 11.21 11.90
N ILE A 40 19.47 11.92 10.80
CA ILE A 40 18.64 11.93 9.60
C ILE A 40 18.62 10.54 8.95
N ILE A 41 19.78 9.89 8.83
CA ILE A 41 19.90 8.54 8.24
C ILE A 41 19.09 7.56 9.08
N ILE A 42 19.31 7.51 10.38
CA ILE A 42 18.59 6.60 11.30
C ILE A 42 17.09 6.90 11.27
N GLY A 43 16.69 8.17 11.31
CA GLY A 43 15.29 8.59 11.23
C GLY A 43 14.60 8.12 9.96
N SER A 44 15.28 8.16 8.82
CA SER A 44 14.71 7.69 7.54
C SER A 44 14.53 6.16 7.48
N PHE A 45 15.32 5.39 8.23
CA PHE A 45 15.13 3.93 8.35
C PHE A 45 14.02 3.55 9.35
N VAL A 46 13.79 4.36 10.37
CA VAL A 46 12.78 4.07 11.43
C VAL A 46 11.37 4.47 11.03
N ILE A 47 11.21 5.44 10.11
CA ILE A 47 9.88 5.87 9.67
C ILE A 47 9.24 4.78 8.79
N ALA A 48 8.21 4.12 9.32
CA ALA A 48 7.48 3.09 8.59
C ALA A 48 6.75 3.69 7.38
N LYS A 49 7.10 3.22 6.20
CA LYS A 49 6.46 3.59 4.93
C LYS A 49 5.07 2.93 4.80
N PRO A 50 4.15 3.51 4.03
CA PRO A 50 2.88 2.87 3.75
C PRO A 50 3.11 1.54 3.02
N LEU A 51 2.35 0.52 3.43
CA LEU A 51 2.28 -0.76 2.74
C LEU A 51 1.39 -0.61 1.50
N GLU A 52 1.71 -1.31 0.44
CA GLU A 52 0.96 -1.24 -0.80
C GLU A 52 0.35 -2.60 -1.15
N ALA A 53 -0.91 -2.57 -1.60
CA ALA A 53 -1.57 -3.74 -2.17
C ALA A 53 -2.21 -3.36 -3.50
N SER A 54 -2.00 -4.18 -4.50
CA SER A 54 -2.55 -3.98 -5.84
C SER A 54 -3.05 -5.29 -6.42
N LEU A 55 -4.10 -5.21 -7.22
CA LEU A 55 -4.60 -6.31 -8.03
C LEU A 55 -3.84 -6.25 -9.36
N THR A 56 -3.03 -7.27 -9.64
CA THR A 56 -2.13 -7.29 -10.80
C THR A 56 -2.75 -7.93 -12.03
N SER A 57 -3.57 -8.96 -11.82
CA SER A 57 -4.28 -9.62 -12.91
C SER A 57 -5.64 -10.15 -12.45
N VAL A 58 -6.56 -10.26 -13.39
CA VAL A 58 -7.86 -10.90 -13.21
C VAL A 58 -8.16 -11.73 -14.46
N ALA A 59 -8.35 -13.02 -14.26
CA ALA A 59 -8.79 -13.94 -15.29
C ALA A 59 -10.22 -14.40 -15.02
N VAL A 60 -11.03 -14.49 -16.06
CA VAL A 60 -12.37 -15.07 -16.01
C VAL A 60 -12.23 -16.56 -16.29
N THR A 61 -12.53 -17.41 -15.32
CA THR A 61 -12.43 -18.87 -15.49
C THR A 61 -13.75 -19.51 -15.94
N SER A 62 -14.88 -18.89 -15.57
CA SER A 62 -16.19 -19.24 -16.12
C SER A 62 -17.11 -18.06 -16.11
N LEU A 63 -17.99 -17.97 -17.10
CA LEU A 63 -18.98 -16.93 -17.20
C LEU A 63 -20.31 -17.49 -17.71
N ARG A 64 -21.38 -17.12 -17.05
CA ARG A 64 -22.75 -17.37 -17.50
C ARG A 64 -23.58 -16.12 -17.31
N TYR A 65 -24.25 -15.68 -18.34
CA TYR A 65 -25.14 -14.52 -18.25
C TYR A 65 -26.35 -14.68 -19.15
N ASN A 66 -27.43 -14.00 -18.82
CA ASN A 66 -28.62 -13.91 -19.65
C ASN A 66 -29.08 -12.44 -19.70
N GLY A 67 -28.94 -11.86 -20.88
CA GLY A 67 -29.33 -10.48 -21.16
C GLY A 67 -30.33 -10.36 -22.31
N LYS A 68 -31.00 -11.45 -22.69
CA LYS A 68 -32.02 -11.37 -23.74
C LYS A 68 -33.11 -10.39 -23.32
N SER A 69 -33.50 -9.52 -24.23
CA SER A 69 -34.48 -8.42 -24.03
C SER A 69 -35.83 -8.87 -23.48
N SER A 70 -36.20 -10.14 -23.70
CA SER A 70 -37.41 -10.77 -23.23
C SER A 70 -37.28 -11.49 -21.89
N SER A 71 -36.08 -11.52 -21.29
CA SER A 71 -35.87 -12.21 -20.00
C SER A 71 -36.48 -11.41 -18.86
N SER A 72 -37.37 -12.04 -18.11
CA SER A 72 -37.96 -11.46 -16.91
C SER A 72 -36.96 -11.30 -15.77
N SER A 73 -35.83 -12.03 -15.79
CA SER A 73 -34.80 -12.04 -14.73
C SER A 73 -33.41 -12.09 -15.35
N PRO A 74 -32.82 -10.97 -15.76
CA PRO A 74 -31.46 -10.93 -16.24
C PRO A 74 -30.51 -11.29 -15.09
N TYR A 75 -29.40 -11.97 -15.41
CA TYR A 75 -28.38 -12.35 -14.44
C TYR A 75 -27.00 -12.45 -15.08
N PHE A 76 -25.99 -12.34 -14.26
CA PHE A 76 -24.65 -12.83 -14.57
C PHE A 76 -24.09 -13.63 -13.39
N ASN A 77 -23.22 -14.60 -13.70
CA ASN A 77 -22.46 -15.38 -12.76
C ASN A 77 -21.08 -15.62 -13.37
N ALA A 78 -20.04 -15.17 -12.72
CA ALA A 78 -18.67 -15.34 -13.17
C ALA A 78 -17.79 -15.86 -12.05
N THR A 79 -16.86 -16.76 -12.40
CA THR A 79 -15.77 -17.17 -11.50
C THR A 79 -14.51 -16.45 -11.96
N LEU A 80 -13.87 -15.77 -11.02
CA LEU A 80 -12.70 -14.95 -11.26
C LEU A 80 -11.50 -15.54 -10.51
N ALA A 81 -10.38 -15.65 -11.19
CA ALA A 81 -9.07 -15.87 -10.58
C ALA A 81 -8.31 -14.54 -10.59
N MET A 82 -7.90 -14.08 -9.42
CA MET A 82 -7.27 -12.79 -9.23
C MET A 82 -5.90 -12.95 -8.61
N GLU A 83 -4.92 -12.21 -9.08
CA GLU A 83 -3.60 -12.12 -8.46
C GLU A 83 -3.46 -10.79 -7.72
N ILE A 84 -3.18 -10.88 -6.43
CA ILE A 84 -2.96 -9.72 -5.56
C ILE A 84 -1.47 -9.65 -5.22
N ARG A 85 -0.85 -8.51 -5.46
CA ARG A 85 0.49 -8.19 -5.02
C ARG A 85 0.42 -7.35 -3.75
N ILE A 86 1.16 -7.76 -2.73
CA ILE A 86 1.30 -7.04 -1.46
C ILE A 86 2.78 -6.71 -1.31
N GLU A 87 3.11 -5.42 -1.14
CA GLU A 87 4.47 -4.92 -1.06
C GLU A 87 4.73 -4.29 0.30
N ASN A 88 5.85 -4.69 0.90
CA ASN A 88 6.34 -4.16 2.16
C ASN A 88 7.62 -3.37 1.94
N PRO A 89 7.58 -2.03 1.85
CA PRO A 89 8.76 -1.18 1.70
C PRO A 89 9.48 -0.88 3.02
N ASN A 90 9.16 -1.59 4.10
CA ASN A 90 9.71 -1.38 5.43
C ASN A 90 10.87 -2.34 5.73
N PHE A 91 11.70 -1.95 6.67
CA PHE A 91 12.85 -2.75 7.15
C PHE A 91 12.41 -4.02 7.89
N GLY A 92 11.27 -3.98 8.62
CA GLY A 92 10.72 -5.15 9.29
C GLY A 92 9.78 -5.97 8.40
N PHE A 93 9.48 -7.20 8.77
CA PHE A 93 8.47 -7.98 8.06
C PHE A 93 7.06 -7.53 8.43
N PHE A 94 6.15 -7.65 7.47
CA PHE A 94 4.72 -7.42 7.67
C PHE A 94 4.00 -8.75 7.73
N GLU A 95 3.28 -9.02 8.81
CA GLU A 95 2.46 -10.19 8.98
C GLU A 95 1.00 -9.78 9.10
N PHE A 96 0.12 -10.40 8.31
CA PHE A 96 -1.31 -10.15 8.35
C PHE A 96 -2.10 -11.44 8.44
N SER A 97 -3.20 -11.37 9.17
CA SER A 97 -4.16 -12.46 9.29
C SER A 97 -5.01 -12.61 8.02
N SER A 98 -5.69 -13.75 7.88
CA SER A 98 -6.67 -13.92 6.81
C SER A 98 -7.70 -12.77 6.84
N SER A 99 -8.03 -12.27 5.67
CA SER A 99 -8.94 -11.14 5.49
C SER A 99 -9.96 -11.46 4.42
N THR A 100 -11.16 -10.90 4.57
CA THR A 100 -12.21 -10.98 3.55
C THR A 100 -12.32 -9.63 2.84
N GLY A 101 -12.67 -9.68 1.57
CA GLY A 101 -12.94 -8.50 0.76
C GLY A 101 -14.24 -8.66 0.00
N ASP A 102 -14.88 -7.53 -0.27
CA ASP A 102 -16.16 -7.48 -0.98
C ASP A 102 -15.96 -7.09 -2.43
N ILE A 103 -16.75 -7.71 -3.30
CA ILE A 103 -16.92 -7.31 -4.68
C ILE A 103 -18.32 -6.74 -4.84
N LEU A 104 -18.38 -5.49 -5.27
CA LEU A 104 -19.63 -4.76 -5.37
C LEU A 104 -19.97 -4.46 -6.83
N TYR A 105 -21.23 -4.61 -7.17
CA TYR A 105 -21.86 -4.09 -8.36
C TYR A 105 -22.92 -3.08 -7.97
N ASN A 106 -22.80 -1.85 -8.46
CA ASN A 106 -23.70 -0.75 -8.15
C ASN A 106 -24.03 -0.60 -6.64
N GLY A 107 -23.01 -0.77 -5.78
CA GLY A 107 -23.12 -0.66 -4.32
C GLY A 107 -23.67 -1.88 -3.59
N ARG A 108 -24.05 -2.95 -4.29
CA ARG A 108 -24.48 -4.23 -3.71
C ARG A 108 -23.33 -5.23 -3.74
N VAL A 109 -23.15 -5.98 -2.66
CA VAL A 109 -22.20 -7.09 -2.61
C VAL A 109 -22.69 -8.21 -3.52
N VAL A 110 -21.86 -8.57 -4.49
CA VAL A 110 -22.14 -9.62 -5.50
C VAL A 110 -21.17 -10.78 -5.40
N GLY A 111 -20.14 -10.66 -4.60
CA GLY A 111 -19.16 -11.72 -4.32
C GLY A 111 -18.26 -11.33 -3.17
N GLU A 112 -17.65 -12.32 -2.56
CA GLU A 112 -16.67 -12.17 -1.50
C GLU A 112 -15.40 -12.90 -1.89
N MET A 113 -14.25 -12.33 -1.51
CA MET A 113 -12.96 -12.99 -1.66
C MET A 113 -12.32 -13.22 -0.30
N LYS A 114 -11.61 -14.31 -0.15
CA LYS A 114 -10.84 -14.62 1.05
C LYS A 114 -9.36 -14.62 0.71
N ILE A 115 -8.61 -13.77 1.38
CA ILE A 115 -7.16 -13.70 1.29
C ILE A 115 -6.60 -14.37 2.53
N ASN A 116 -5.80 -15.42 2.34
CA ASN A 116 -5.15 -16.10 3.45
C ASN A 116 -4.08 -15.19 4.06
N GLY A 117 -3.86 -15.36 5.37
CA GLY A 117 -2.80 -14.65 6.06
C GLY A 117 -1.42 -15.07 5.54
N HIS A 118 -0.54 -14.08 5.41
CA HIS A 118 0.84 -14.27 4.95
C HIS A 118 1.78 -13.34 5.68
N ARG A 119 3.05 -13.70 5.62
CA ARG A 119 4.17 -12.86 6.01
C ARG A 119 4.86 -12.32 4.75
N VAL A 120 5.13 -11.02 4.74
CA VAL A 120 5.87 -10.32 3.69
C VAL A 120 7.17 -9.80 4.31
N ASP A 121 8.30 -10.30 3.84
CA ASP A 121 9.59 -9.92 4.39
C ASP A 121 9.95 -8.45 4.11
N ALA A 122 10.97 -7.95 4.78
CA ALA A 122 11.47 -6.60 4.61
C ALA A 122 11.85 -6.32 3.15
N TYR A 123 11.48 -5.14 2.64
CA TYR A 123 11.75 -4.69 1.26
C TYR A 123 11.35 -5.70 0.18
N SER A 124 10.30 -6.46 0.43
CA SER A 124 9.84 -7.55 -0.43
C SER A 124 8.39 -7.38 -0.84
N ALA A 125 7.99 -8.16 -1.84
CA ALA A 125 6.60 -8.27 -2.27
C ALA A 125 6.23 -9.73 -2.47
N ILE A 126 5.01 -10.09 -2.09
CA ILE A 126 4.42 -11.39 -2.37
C ILE A 126 3.29 -11.26 -3.38
N ARG A 127 3.01 -12.34 -4.09
CA ARG A 127 1.82 -12.50 -4.94
C ARG A 127 1.00 -13.65 -4.39
N THR A 128 -0.30 -13.43 -4.27
CA THR A 128 -1.24 -14.45 -3.84
C THR A 128 -2.40 -14.54 -4.81
N GLU A 129 -2.78 -15.77 -5.15
CA GLU A 129 -3.93 -16.03 -6.00
C GLU A 129 -5.17 -16.21 -5.17
N VAL A 130 -6.26 -15.61 -5.61
CA VAL A 130 -7.56 -15.65 -4.95
C VAL A 130 -8.63 -15.97 -5.98
N GLY A 131 -9.29 -17.10 -5.80
CA GLY A 131 -10.49 -17.45 -6.54
C GLY A 131 -11.74 -16.89 -5.87
N THR A 132 -12.67 -16.35 -6.66
CA THR A 132 -13.96 -15.89 -6.16
C THR A 132 -15.05 -16.07 -7.20
N GLN A 133 -16.26 -16.23 -6.70
CA GLN A 133 -17.47 -16.23 -7.53
C GLN A 133 -18.22 -14.93 -7.32
N VAL A 134 -18.60 -14.29 -8.41
CA VAL A 134 -19.46 -13.10 -8.43
C VAL A 134 -20.75 -13.43 -9.13
N SER A 135 -21.88 -13.12 -8.51
CA SER A 135 -23.19 -13.37 -9.09
C SER A 135 -24.16 -12.26 -8.75
N TYR A 136 -24.94 -11.86 -9.74
CA TYR A 136 -26.03 -10.94 -9.54
C TYR A 136 -27.24 -11.34 -10.36
N ARG A 137 -28.39 -11.35 -9.73
CA ARG A 137 -29.68 -11.59 -10.34
C ARG A 137 -30.67 -10.56 -9.82
N GLU A 138 -31.53 -10.09 -10.67
CA GLU A 138 -32.59 -9.16 -10.31
C GLU A 138 -33.94 -9.82 -10.59
N ASP A 139 -34.62 -10.25 -9.51
CA ASP A 139 -35.82 -11.09 -9.60
C ASP A 139 -37.11 -10.27 -9.76
N HIS A 140 -37.10 -8.99 -9.38
CA HIS A 140 -38.27 -8.12 -9.45
C HIS A 140 -37.98 -6.86 -10.26
N ALA A 141 -38.70 -6.66 -11.34
CA ALA A 141 -38.64 -5.48 -12.21
C ALA A 141 -37.20 -4.97 -12.43
N PRO A 142 -36.42 -5.67 -13.26
CA PRO A 142 -35.01 -5.37 -13.38
C PRO A 142 -34.78 -3.91 -13.72
N SER A 143 -33.84 -3.29 -12.97
CA SER A 143 -33.50 -1.88 -13.14
C SER A 143 -33.03 -1.61 -14.57
N VAL A 144 -33.38 -0.43 -15.06
CA VAL A 144 -32.98 0.01 -16.41
C VAL A 144 -31.43 -0.05 -16.55
N TRP A 145 -30.73 0.22 -15.48
CA TRP A 145 -29.25 0.18 -15.43
C TRP A 145 -28.72 -1.22 -15.71
N PHE A 146 -29.19 -2.22 -14.98
CA PHE A 146 -28.71 -3.58 -15.13
C PHE A 146 -29.04 -4.17 -16.51
N LYS A 147 -30.25 -3.90 -17.02
CA LYS A 147 -30.62 -4.27 -18.38
C LYS A 147 -29.68 -3.68 -19.43
N ASN A 148 -29.30 -2.42 -19.26
CA ASN A 148 -28.40 -1.74 -20.17
C ASN A 148 -26.97 -2.28 -20.07
N ASP A 149 -26.49 -2.56 -18.87
CA ASP A 149 -25.14 -3.09 -18.65
C ASP A 149 -25.00 -4.50 -19.25
N ILE A 150 -25.96 -5.39 -18.97
CA ILE A 150 -26.01 -6.72 -19.58
C ILE A 150 -26.12 -6.64 -21.12
N LYS A 151 -26.97 -5.75 -21.63
CA LYS A 151 -27.15 -5.56 -23.09
C LYS A 151 -25.86 -5.04 -23.76
N ARG A 152 -25.13 -4.16 -23.08
CA ARG A 152 -23.82 -3.66 -23.53
C ARG A 152 -22.72 -4.70 -23.38
N GLY A 153 -22.95 -5.75 -22.58
CA GLY A 153 -21.95 -6.75 -22.26
C GLY A 153 -20.83 -6.26 -21.33
N LEU A 154 -21.08 -5.19 -20.56
CA LEU A 154 -20.05 -4.59 -19.71
C LEU A 154 -20.57 -4.34 -18.29
N ILE A 155 -19.93 -5.00 -17.32
CA ILE A 155 -20.22 -4.86 -15.89
C ILE A 155 -19.04 -4.20 -15.20
N ILE A 156 -19.30 -3.14 -14.43
CA ILE A 156 -18.26 -2.47 -13.63
C ILE A 156 -18.34 -2.99 -12.20
N LEU A 157 -17.30 -3.67 -11.75
CA LEU A 157 -17.20 -4.22 -10.40
C LEU A 157 -16.18 -3.41 -9.58
N ARG A 158 -16.51 -3.18 -8.32
CA ARG A 158 -15.60 -2.57 -7.34
C ARG A 158 -15.11 -3.63 -6.38
N VAL A 159 -13.81 -3.73 -6.24
CA VAL A 159 -13.17 -4.64 -5.27
C VAL A 159 -12.68 -3.80 -4.10
N GLY A 160 -13.03 -4.21 -2.89
CA GLY A 160 -12.60 -3.58 -1.65
C GLY A 160 -12.09 -4.60 -0.66
N VAL A 161 -10.82 -4.48 -0.24
CA VAL A 161 -10.22 -5.33 0.79
C VAL A 161 -9.47 -4.47 1.77
N LYS A 162 -9.57 -4.81 3.05
CA LYS A 162 -8.76 -4.23 4.11
C LYS A 162 -7.94 -5.32 4.79
N LEU A 163 -6.65 -5.36 4.49
CA LEU A 163 -5.69 -6.23 5.17
C LEU A 163 -5.27 -5.55 6.47
N ARG A 164 -5.38 -6.27 7.59
CA ARG A 164 -4.94 -5.82 8.90
C ARG A 164 -3.80 -6.71 9.36
N GLY A 165 -2.71 -6.09 9.77
CA GLY A 165 -1.53 -6.82 10.23
C GLY A 165 -0.61 -5.95 11.07
N GLU A 166 0.56 -6.47 11.34
CA GLU A 166 1.58 -5.85 12.16
C GLU A 166 2.89 -5.81 11.40
N VAL A 167 3.57 -4.66 11.44
CA VAL A 167 4.93 -4.54 10.96
C VAL A 167 5.84 -4.78 12.16
N HIS A 168 6.64 -5.83 12.08
CA HIS A 168 7.62 -6.19 13.10
C HIS A 168 8.92 -5.43 12.84
N LEU A 169 9.01 -4.27 13.46
CA LEU A 169 10.23 -3.48 13.69
C LEU A 169 10.66 -3.69 15.15
N GLU A 170 11.62 -2.95 15.64
CA GLU A 170 11.96 -2.95 17.08
C GLU A 170 10.74 -2.61 17.96
N VAL A 171 9.77 -1.87 17.41
CA VAL A 171 8.47 -1.58 18.02
C VAL A 171 7.37 -2.11 17.11
N LEU A 172 6.49 -2.95 17.65
CA LEU A 172 5.32 -3.50 16.95
C LEU A 172 4.36 -2.37 16.55
N ASN A 173 4.19 -2.17 15.26
CA ASN A 173 3.27 -1.18 14.71
C ASN A 173 2.12 -1.86 13.95
N LYS A 174 0.90 -1.73 14.48
CA LYS A 174 -0.31 -2.16 13.77
C LYS A 174 -0.49 -1.34 12.49
N ARG A 175 -0.64 -2.03 11.39
CA ARG A 175 -0.82 -1.42 10.06
C ARG A 175 -2.00 -2.04 9.34
N SER A 176 -2.59 -1.25 8.47
CA SER A 176 -3.62 -1.75 7.55
C SER A 176 -3.32 -1.28 6.14
N VAL A 177 -3.56 -2.18 5.19
CA VAL A 177 -3.48 -1.91 3.76
C VAL A 177 -4.88 -1.98 3.19
N ASN A 178 -5.26 -0.98 2.42
CA ASN A 178 -6.55 -0.96 1.74
C ASN A 178 -6.30 -1.18 0.24
N LEU A 179 -6.91 -2.23 -0.29
CA LEU A 179 -6.99 -2.48 -1.73
C LEU A 179 -8.35 -1.99 -2.21
N LYS A 180 -8.36 -1.06 -3.15
CA LYS A 180 -9.59 -0.56 -3.79
C LYS A 180 -9.36 -0.54 -5.29
N CYS A 181 -10.07 -1.38 -6.02
CA CYS A 181 -9.95 -1.48 -7.46
C CYS A 181 -11.30 -1.38 -8.16
N LEU A 182 -11.27 -0.86 -9.39
CA LEU A 182 -12.35 -0.95 -10.35
C LEU A 182 -11.93 -1.92 -11.45
N MET A 183 -12.78 -2.89 -11.75
CA MET A 183 -12.57 -3.83 -12.84
C MET A 183 -13.77 -3.81 -13.78
N TYR A 184 -13.47 -3.89 -15.07
CA TYR A 184 -14.44 -3.87 -16.15
C TYR A 184 -14.57 -5.30 -16.69
N LEU A 185 -15.63 -5.99 -16.28
CA LEU A 185 -15.92 -7.35 -16.77
C LEU A 185 -16.67 -7.25 -18.08
N ASN A 186 -16.02 -7.69 -19.16
CA ASN A 186 -16.64 -7.83 -20.46
C ASN A 186 -17.29 -9.23 -20.55
N LEU A 187 -18.60 -9.26 -20.69
CA LEU A 187 -19.39 -10.48 -20.75
C LEU A 187 -19.30 -11.18 -22.12
N ILE A 188 -18.96 -10.42 -23.17
CA ILE A 188 -18.90 -10.94 -24.55
C ILE A 188 -17.56 -11.62 -24.78
N ASP A 189 -16.47 -10.96 -24.37
CA ASP A 189 -15.10 -11.47 -24.55
C ASP A 189 -14.64 -12.36 -23.39
N GLU A 190 -15.49 -12.52 -22.35
CA GLU A 190 -15.19 -13.29 -21.13
C GLU A 190 -13.86 -12.85 -20.49
N ALA A 191 -13.62 -11.55 -20.42
CA ALA A 191 -12.35 -10.99 -19.98
C ALA A 191 -12.53 -9.75 -19.11
N VAL A 192 -11.45 -9.36 -18.42
CA VAL A 192 -11.35 -8.08 -17.70
C VAL A 192 -10.33 -7.18 -18.41
N PRO A 193 -10.73 -6.43 -19.45
CA PRO A 193 -9.81 -5.65 -20.28
C PRO A 193 -9.22 -4.44 -19.57
N ARG A 194 -9.85 -3.99 -18.50
CA ARG A 194 -9.41 -2.81 -17.72
C ARG A 194 -9.51 -3.08 -16.23
N LEU A 195 -8.40 -2.81 -15.58
CA LEU A 195 -8.25 -2.87 -14.13
C LEU A 195 -7.59 -1.57 -13.66
N TRP A 196 -8.17 -0.93 -12.68
CA TRP A 196 -7.62 0.29 -12.09
C TRP A 196 -7.73 0.24 -10.58
N CYS A 197 -6.57 0.34 -9.88
CA CYS A 197 -6.46 0.34 -8.43
C CYS A 197 -5.97 1.70 -7.92
N LYS A 198 -6.42 2.05 -6.69
CA LYS A 198 -6.04 3.29 -6.01
C LYS A 198 -5.65 2.98 -4.57
#